data_1ef1f72dc408633bc60f38a732c88fd8
#
_entry.id   1ef1f72dc408633bc60f38a732c88fd8
#
_cell.length_a   1.000
_cell.length_b   1.000
_cell.length_c   1.000
_cell.angle_alpha   90.00
_cell.angle_beta   90.00
_cell.angle_gamma   90.00
#
_symmetry.space_group_name_H-M   'P 1'
#
loop_
_entity.id
_entity.type
_entity.pdbx_description
1 polymer ?
#
loop_
_entity_poly.entity_id
_entity_poly.type
_entity_poly.pdbx_seq_one_letter_code
_entity_poly.pdbx_strand_id
1 'polypeptide(L)'
;MKKTFKLFLTLALLAVMNLSSVAQNIQMHYDFGRQLYDENATRPEFTTTVEMFRADKWGSTFFFVDMDYANNEVSSAYWEIARELKFWQAPVSLHLEYNGGLNYIKDAYLVGATYGWNAKDFSKGWTFTPSYKYICDNSDPHNFQLTATWYLNMLDGKLSFTGFADFWREKHVDGEGNSHNYTFIAEPQLWLNFNHFKWADKDFNLSVGTEVELSNNFALFDGFYAIPTLAVKWEF
;
A
#
# COMPACT_ATOMS: atom_id res chain seq x y z
N MET A 1 13.43 -0.39 24.74
CA MET A 1 12.58 -0.07 23.59
C MET A 1 12.48 -1.19 22.56
N LYS A 2 13.57 -1.81 22.04
CA LYS A 2 13.51 -2.90 21.02
C LYS A 2 12.64 -4.13 21.41
N LYS A 3 12.62 -4.54 22.69
CA LYS A 3 11.82 -5.71 23.16
C LYS A 3 10.31 -5.40 23.25
N THR A 4 9.94 -4.19 23.64
CA THR A 4 8.53 -3.77 23.75
C THR A 4 7.88 -3.60 22.38
N PHE A 5 8.62 -3.12 21.37
CA PHE A 5 8.13 -2.98 20.01
C PHE A 5 7.87 -4.34 19.34
N LYS A 6 8.80 -5.32 19.51
CA LYS A 6 8.58 -6.69 19.02
C LYS A 6 7.36 -7.34 19.66
N LEU A 7 7.13 -7.13 20.95
CA LEU A 7 5.96 -7.65 21.66
C LEU A 7 4.67 -6.99 21.18
N PHE A 8 4.69 -5.69 20.90
CA PHE A 8 3.52 -4.95 20.40
C PHE A 8 3.14 -5.39 18.98
N LEU A 9 4.13 -5.59 18.10
CA LEU A 9 3.92 -6.09 16.75
C LEU A 9 3.37 -7.53 16.76
N THR A 10 3.90 -8.40 17.63
CA THR A 10 3.41 -9.78 17.80
C THR A 10 1.99 -9.82 18.37
N LEU A 11 1.65 -8.93 19.32
CA LEU A 11 0.30 -8.80 19.87
C LEU A 11 -0.69 -8.19 18.86
N ALA A 12 -0.26 -7.26 18.03
CA ALA A 12 -1.07 -6.72 16.93
C ALA A 12 -1.36 -7.79 15.88
N LEU A 13 -0.37 -8.60 15.47
CA LEU A 13 -0.57 -9.74 14.58
C LEU A 13 -1.54 -10.79 15.18
N LEU A 14 -1.41 -11.11 16.48
CA LEU A 14 -2.29 -12.07 17.16
C LEU A 14 -3.73 -11.55 17.34
N ALA A 15 -3.91 -10.25 17.51
CA ALA A 15 -5.24 -9.63 17.61
C ALA A 15 -5.99 -9.64 16.27
N VAL A 16 -5.25 -9.63 15.14
CA VAL A 16 -5.81 -9.66 13.79
C VAL A 16 -6.35 -11.06 13.42
N MET A 17 -5.83 -12.14 14.01
CA MET A 17 -6.18 -13.53 13.67
C MET A 17 -7.58 -14.01 14.13
N ASN A 18 -8.36 -13.20 14.86
CA ASN A 18 -9.65 -13.63 15.43
C ASN A 18 -10.91 -12.97 14.83
N LEU A 19 -10.78 -12.29 13.68
CA LEU A 19 -11.90 -11.55 13.07
C LEU A 19 -12.37 -12.21 11.77
N SER A 20 -13.39 -13.03 11.86
CA SER A 20 -13.97 -13.87 10.81
C SER A 20 -14.76 -13.15 9.69
N SER A 21 -14.41 -11.92 9.33
CA SER A 21 -14.98 -11.20 8.18
C SER A 21 -14.07 -10.08 7.64
N VAL A 22 -12.77 -10.28 7.70
CA VAL A 22 -11.76 -9.29 7.35
C VAL A 22 -10.90 -9.88 6.25
N ALA A 23 -10.79 -9.21 5.12
CA ALA A 23 -9.77 -9.56 4.13
C ALA A 23 -8.40 -9.10 4.68
N GLN A 24 -7.56 -10.07 5.00
CA GLN A 24 -6.22 -9.86 5.52
C GLN A 24 -5.24 -10.66 4.70
N ASN A 25 -4.09 -10.10 4.43
CA ASN A 25 -3.04 -10.84 3.76
C ASN A 25 -1.66 -10.45 4.29
N ILE A 26 -0.71 -11.34 4.06
CA ILE A 26 0.71 -11.08 4.18
C ILE A 26 1.36 -11.31 2.82
N GLN A 27 2.21 -10.40 2.41
CA GLN A 27 2.94 -10.46 1.15
C GLN A 27 4.44 -10.42 1.43
N MET A 28 5.22 -11.05 0.57
CA MET A 28 6.67 -10.91 0.54
C MET A 28 7.10 -10.64 -0.89
N HIS A 29 7.80 -9.54 -1.09
CA HIS A 29 8.28 -9.04 -2.38
C HIS A 29 9.80 -9.13 -2.44
N TYR A 30 10.33 -9.63 -3.55
CA TYR A 30 11.71 -9.48 -3.95
C TYR A 30 11.81 -8.37 -5.01
N ASP A 31 12.53 -7.33 -4.68
CA ASP A 31 12.66 -6.10 -5.48
C ASP A 31 13.86 -6.19 -6.43
N PHE A 32 13.65 -5.89 -7.72
CA PHE A 32 14.68 -5.93 -8.75
C PHE A 32 15.35 -4.57 -9.01
N GLY A 33 15.08 -3.55 -8.18
CA GLY A 33 15.61 -2.20 -8.37
C GLY A 33 17.12 -2.13 -8.41
N ARG A 34 17.81 -2.88 -7.53
CA ARG A 34 19.29 -2.96 -7.52
C ARG A 34 19.89 -3.57 -8.78
N GLN A 35 19.16 -4.48 -9.42
CA GLN A 35 19.62 -5.17 -10.63
C GLN A 35 19.37 -4.35 -11.90
N LEU A 36 18.40 -3.43 -11.84
CA LEU A 36 17.97 -2.64 -13.00
C LEU A 36 18.60 -1.24 -13.03
N TYR A 37 18.92 -0.69 -11.86
CA TYR A 37 19.40 0.68 -11.71
C TYR A 37 20.57 0.75 -10.72
N ASP A 38 21.73 1.18 -11.19
CA ASP A 38 22.96 1.26 -10.37
C ASP A 38 22.81 2.23 -9.18
N GLU A 39 22.05 3.31 -9.34
CA GLU A 39 21.74 4.28 -8.30
C GLU A 39 20.87 3.72 -7.17
N ASN A 40 20.18 2.62 -7.42
CA ASN A 40 19.35 1.91 -6.43
C ASN A 40 20.14 0.87 -5.59
N ALA A 41 21.46 0.91 -5.59
CA ALA A 41 22.32 -0.08 -4.92
C ALA A 41 22.05 -0.23 -3.39
N THR A 42 21.46 0.78 -2.75
CA THR A 42 21.12 0.76 -1.31
C THR A 42 19.66 0.39 -1.03
N ARG A 43 18.82 0.23 -2.07
CA ARG A 43 17.41 -0.11 -1.94
C ARG A 43 17.25 -1.49 -1.28
N PRO A 44 16.30 -1.71 -0.38
CA PRO A 44 16.00 -3.03 0.17
C PRO A 44 15.66 -4.04 -0.93
N GLU A 45 16.13 -5.28 -0.79
CA GLU A 45 15.82 -6.35 -1.75
C GLU A 45 14.53 -7.10 -1.38
N PHE A 46 14.15 -7.05 -0.11
CA PHE A 46 12.95 -7.71 0.40
C PHE A 46 12.08 -6.73 1.17
N THR A 47 10.79 -6.77 0.87
CA THR A 47 9.73 -6.06 1.62
C THR A 47 8.67 -7.08 2.03
N THR A 48 8.20 -7.00 3.26
CA THR A 48 7.02 -7.74 3.73
C THR A 48 5.90 -6.75 4.00
N THR A 49 4.76 -6.95 3.34
CA THR A 49 3.53 -6.18 3.54
C THR A 49 2.54 -6.99 4.37
N VAL A 50 1.96 -6.37 5.39
CA VAL A 50 0.76 -6.86 6.07
C VAL A 50 -0.37 -5.90 5.77
N GLU A 51 -1.43 -6.40 5.17
CA GLU A 51 -2.54 -5.59 4.70
C GLU A 51 -3.86 -6.10 5.28
N MET A 52 -4.78 -5.17 5.58
CA MET A 52 -6.14 -5.48 6.00
C MET A 52 -7.14 -4.51 5.37
N PHE A 53 -8.20 -5.06 4.81
CA PHE A 53 -9.42 -4.33 4.45
C PHE A 53 -10.61 -4.89 5.19
N ARG A 54 -11.40 -4.01 5.82
CA ARG A 54 -12.63 -4.36 6.51
C ARG A 54 -13.74 -3.37 6.20
N ALA A 55 -14.82 -3.85 5.60
CA ALA A 55 -16.06 -3.10 5.45
C ALA A 55 -16.96 -3.26 6.70
N ASP A 56 -17.68 -2.21 7.04
CA ASP A 56 -18.71 -2.21 8.09
C ASP A 56 -19.92 -1.34 7.69
N LYS A 57 -20.91 -1.24 8.60
CA LYS A 57 -22.15 -0.47 8.34
C LYS A 57 -21.94 1.05 8.16
N TRP A 58 -20.76 1.55 8.52
CA TRP A 58 -20.42 2.98 8.47
C TRP A 58 -19.38 3.31 7.41
N GLY A 59 -18.94 2.31 6.63
CA GLY A 59 -17.93 2.48 5.58
C GLY A 59 -16.90 1.36 5.59
N SER A 60 -15.60 1.71 5.55
CA SER A 60 -14.52 0.71 5.57
C SER A 60 -13.28 1.23 6.29
N THR A 61 -12.49 0.32 6.79
CA THR A 61 -11.13 0.58 7.29
C THR A 61 -10.15 -0.19 6.42
N PHE A 62 -9.11 0.47 6.02
CA PHE A 62 -7.96 -0.11 5.33
C PHE A 62 -6.70 0.23 6.12
N PHE A 63 -5.78 -0.69 6.25
CA PHE A 63 -4.42 -0.38 6.64
C PHE A 63 -3.43 -1.34 6.00
N PHE A 64 -2.20 -0.89 5.85
CA PHE A 64 -1.06 -1.76 5.58
C PHE A 64 0.19 -1.30 6.34
N VAL A 65 1.13 -2.20 6.44
CA VAL A 65 2.47 -1.96 6.96
C VAL A 65 3.46 -2.65 6.05
N ASP A 66 4.34 -1.87 5.44
CA ASP A 66 5.50 -2.36 4.72
C ASP A 66 6.71 -2.38 5.63
N MET A 67 7.46 -3.45 5.59
CA MET A 67 8.70 -3.63 6.34
C MET A 67 9.82 -4.00 5.38
N ASP A 68 10.78 -3.12 5.23
CA ASP A 68 11.97 -3.32 4.42
C ASP A 68 13.09 -3.97 5.22
N TYR A 69 13.81 -4.87 4.60
CA TYR A 69 14.87 -5.62 5.25
C TYR A 69 16.24 -5.30 4.67
N ALA A 70 17.17 -4.97 5.56
CA ALA A 70 18.60 -4.87 5.27
C ALA A 70 19.41 -5.36 6.48
N ASN A 71 20.57 -5.98 6.23
CA ASN A 71 21.48 -6.46 7.27
C ASN A 71 20.81 -7.40 8.30
N ASN A 72 19.90 -8.27 7.86
CA ASN A 72 19.12 -9.22 8.68
C ASN A 72 18.22 -8.56 9.75
N GLU A 73 17.82 -7.31 9.54
CA GLU A 73 16.87 -6.60 10.40
C GLU A 73 15.90 -5.75 9.56
N VAL A 74 14.80 -5.33 10.18
CA VAL A 74 13.91 -4.34 9.57
C VAL A 74 14.64 -3.00 9.56
N SER A 75 14.99 -2.53 8.37
CA SER A 75 15.74 -1.29 8.14
C SER A 75 14.86 -0.07 8.05
N SER A 76 13.65 -0.22 7.48
CA SER A 76 12.60 0.79 7.46
C SER A 76 11.22 0.14 7.59
N ALA A 77 10.22 0.94 7.91
CA ALA A 77 8.84 0.54 7.84
C ALA A 77 7.98 1.75 7.52
N TYR A 78 6.98 1.55 6.67
CA TYR A 78 5.95 2.52 6.33
C TYR A 78 4.58 1.93 6.62
N TRP A 79 3.64 2.74 7.07
CA TRP A 79 2.27 2.30 7.29
C TRP A 79 1.26 3.39 6.96
N GLU A 80 0.11 2.93 6.53
CA GLU A 80 -1.08 3.75 6.38
C GLU A 80 -2.25 3.13 7.12
N ILE A 81 -3.11 3.99 7.64
CA ILE A 81 -4.42 3.61 8.13
C ILE A 81 -5.45 4.60 7.62
N ALA A 82 -6.40 4.10 6.83
CA ALA A 82 -7.46 4.89 6.23
C ALA A 82 -8.83 4.47 6.74
N ARG A 83 -9.72 5.44 6.94
CA ARG A 83 -11.11 5.24 7.30
C ARG A 83 -12.02 5.96 6.32
N GLU A 84 -12.87 5.18 5.64
CA GLU A 84 -13.99 5.72 4.88
C GLU A 84 -15.23 5.78 5.77
N LEU A 85 -15.84 6.95 5.87
CA LEU A 85 -17.11 7.16 6.60
C LEU A 85 -18.22 7.49 5.62
N LYS A 86 -19.32 6.71 5.68
CA LYS A 86 -20.44 6.83 4.78
C LYS A 86 -21.77 6.61 5.52
N PHE A 87 -22.46 7.70 5.77
CA PHE A 87 -23.76 7.72 6.48
C PHE A 87 -24.95 7.97 5.54
N TRP A 88 -24.72 7.99 4.21
CA TRP A 88 -25.68 8.34 3.16
C TRP A 88 -25.60 7.38 1.97
N GLN A 89 -26.52 7.57 1.01
CA GLN A 89 -26.65 6.66 -0.14
C GLN A 89 -25.79 7.07 -1.37
N ALA A 90 -25.23 8.28 -1.40
CA ALA A 90 -24.38 8.71 -2.51
C ALA A 90 -23.10 7.87 -2.61
N PRO A 91 -22.50 7.70 -3.81
CA PRO A 91 -21.27 6.92 -4.00
C PRO A 91 -20.00 7.67 -3.54
N VAL A 92 -20.11 8.50 -2.51
CA VAL A 92 -19.04 9.29 -1.93
C VAL A 92 -18.95 8.99 -0.46
N SER A 93 -17.74 8.85 0.10
CA SER A 93 -17.45 8.77 1.53
C SER A 93 -16.54 9.90 1.99
N LEU A 94 -16.56 10.21 3.29
CA LEU A 94 -15.54 11.02 3.91
C LEU A 94 -14.32 10.16 4.17
N HIS A 95 -13.17 10.60 3.67
CA HIS A 95 -11.87 9.95 3.82
C HIS A 95 -11.06 10.60 4.95
N LEU A 96 -10.55 9.78 5.83
CA LEU A 96 -9.61 10.16 6.89
C LEU A 96 -8.45 9.16 6.85
N GLU A 97 -7.20 9.67 6.79
CA GLU A 97 -6.01 8.81 6.69
C GLU A 97 -4.88 9.36 7.54
N TYR A 98 -4.10 8.46 8.08
CA TYR A 98 -2.82 8.73 8.73
C TYR A 98 -1.74 7.86 8.13
N ASN A 99 -0.63 8.48 7.74
CA ASN A 99 0.56 7.85 7.22
C ASN A 99 1.71 8.08 8.19
N GLY A 100 2.56 7.10 8.35
CA GLY A 100 3.73 7.23 9.21
C GLY A 100 4.77 6.16 8.91
N GLY A 101 5.90 6.23 9.60
CA GLY A 101 6.94 5.25 9.39
C GLY A 101 8.10 5.37 10.37
N LEU A 102 9.11 4.56 10.13
CA LEU A 102 10.36 4.60 10.88
C LEU A 102 11.40 5.45 10.16
N ASN A 103 12.34 5.98 10.95
CA ASN A 103 13.50 6.73 10.50
C ASN A 103 13.12 8.11 9.89
N TYR A 104 13.31 8.29 8.60
CA TYR A 104 13.13 9.57 7.90
C TYR A 104 11.72 9.80 7.37
N ILE A 105 10.81 8.83 7.54
CA ILE A 105 9.42 8.94 7.09
C ILE A 105 8.66 9.85 8.06
N LYS A 106 8.09 10.91 7.52
CA LYS A 106 7.32 11.89 8.29
C LYS A 106 5.88 11.44 8.45
N ASP A 107 5.30 11.78 9.60
CA ASP A 107 3.87 11.62 9.83
C ASP A 107 3.07 12.55 8.92
N ALA A 108 1.97 12.04 8.35
CA ALA A 108 1.04 12.84 7.56
C ALA A 108 -0.43 12.49 7.90
N TYR A 109 -1.27 13.49 7.84
CA TYR A 109 -2.73 13.36 8.01
C TYR A 109 -3.44 13.82 6.75
N LEU A 110 -4.37 12.99 6.27
CA LEU A 110 -5.16 13.30 5.09
C LEU A 110 -6.64 13.36 5.44
N VAL A 111 -7.31 14.36 4.87
CA VAL A 111 -8.77 14.50 4.95
C VAL A 111 -9.29 14.77 3.54
N GLY A 112 -10.21 13.95 3.07
CA GLY A 112 -10.67 14.00 1.71
C GLY A 112 -12.07 13.43 1.50
N ALA A 113 -12.39 13.19 0.26
CA ALA A 113 -13.63 12.53 -0.14
C ALA A 113 -13.32 11.48 -1.19
N THR A 114 -13.77 10.25 -0.95
CA THR A 114 -13.60 9.14 -1.88
C THR A 114 -14.86 8.94 -2.71
N TYR A 115 -14.75 9.02 -4.03
CA TYR A 115 -15.76 8.52 -4.96
C TYR A 115 -15.39 7.09 -5.35
N GLY A 116 -16.34 6.16 -5.19
CA GLY A 116 -16.13 4.75 -5.51
C GLY A 116 -17.18 4.19 -6.46
N TRP A 117 -16.74 3.29 -7.33
CA TRP A 117 -17.62 2.52 -8.21
C TRP A 117 -17.20 1.05 -8.21
N ASN A 118 -18.20 0.16 -8.17
CA ASN A 118 -18.02 -1.28 -8.28
C ASN A 118 -19.01 -1.86 -9.29
N ALA A 119 -18.60 -2.88 -10.02
CA ALA A 119 -19.51 -3.73 -10.77
C ALA A 119 -20.48 -4.43 -9.79
N LYS A 120 -21.69 -4.79 -10.27
CA LYS A 120 -22.72 -5.43 -9.41
C LYS A 120 -22.28 -6.77 -8.82
N ASP A 121 -21.42 -7.48 -9.52
CA ASP A 121 -20.85 -8.77 -9.14
C ASP A 121 -19.51 -8.63 -8.40
N PHE A 122 -19.06 -7.41 -8.12
CA PHE A 122 -17.77 -7.10 -7.52
C PHE A 122 -16.57 -7.73 -8.25
N SER A 123 -16.70 -8.01 -9.54
CA SER A 123 -15.58 -8.49 -10.35
C SER A 123 -14.53 -7.42 -10.62
N LYS A 124 -14.93 -6.15 -10.54
CA LYS A 124 -14.05 -4.98 -10.72
C LYS A 124 -14.59 -3.74 -10.04
N GLY A 125 -13.70 -2.85 -9.69
CA GLY A 125 -14.04 -1.56 -9.10
C GLY A 125 -12.86 -0.62 -9.09
N TRP A 126 -13.13 0.63 -8.76
CA TRP A 126 -12.13 1.66 -8.59
C TRP A 126 -12.61 2.75 -7.63
N THR A 127 -11.66 3.46 -7.05
CA THR A 127 -11.92 4.66 -6.24
C THR A 127 -11.06 5.82 -6.72
N PHE A 128 -11.52 7.03 -6.41
CA PHE A 128 -10.73 8.24 -6.58
C PHE A 128 -10.93 9.15 -5.37
N THR A 129 -9.82 9.58 -4.76
CA THR A 129 -9.80 10.30 -3.48
C THR A 129 -8.93 11.55 -3.57
N PRO A 130 -9.49 12.72 -3.84
CA PRO A 130 -8.82 13.99 -3.60
C PRO A 130 -8.78 14.28 -2.09
N SER A 131 -7.61 14.61 -1.56
CA SER A 131 -7.37 14.87 -0.14
C SER A 131 -6.53 16.12 0.08
N TYR A 132 -6.84 16.86 1.13
CA TYR A 132 -5.90 17.74 1.78
C TYR A 132 -4.92 16.88 2.58
N LYS A 133 -3.60 17.16 2.44
CA LYS A 133 -2.51 16.44 3.13
C LYS A 133 -1.71 17.41 3.99
N TYR A 134 -1.65 17.11 5.28
CA TYR A 134 -0.80 17.82 6.23
C TYR A 134 0.39 16.94 6.58
N ILE A 135 1.62 17.40 6.31
CA ILE A 135 2.86 16.66 6.57
C ILE A 135 3.54 17.29 7.78
N CYS A 136 3.68 16.52 8.86
CA CYS A 136 4.33 16.97 10.08
C CYS A 136 5.83 17.24 9.84
N ASP A 137 6.37 18.20 10.56
CA ASP A 137 7.79 18.56 10.52
C ASP A 137 8.34 18.85 9.11
N ASN A 138 7.45 19.28 8.20
CA ASN A 138 7.80 19.76 6.87
C ASN A 138 7.81 21.30 6.84
N SER A 139 8.77 21.88 6.12
CA SER A 139 8.85 23.34 5.94
C SER A 139 7.64 23.94 5.22
N ASP A 140 6.94 23.12 4.41
CA ASP A 140 5.67 23.44 3.74
C ASP A 140 4.67 22.32 4.04
N PRO A 141 3.99 22.36 5.21
CA PRO A 141 3.20 21.23 5.68
C PRO A 141 1.84 21.09 4.99
N HIS A 142 1.35 22.13 4.30
CA HIS A 142 0.02 22.17 3.69
C HIS A 142 0.08 21.74 2.23
N ASN A 143 -0.44 20.56 1.92
CA ASN A 143 -0.34 19.95 0.61
C ASN A 143 -1.68 19.33 0.18
N PHE A 144 -1.68 18.70 -0.99
CA PHE A 144 -2.79 17.86 -1.45
C PHE A 144 -2.25 16.52 -1.92
N GLN A 145 -3.12 15.52 -1.96
CA GLN A 145 -2.89 14.22 -2.57
C GLN A 145 -4.09 13.80 -3.39
N LEU A 146 -3.85 13.17 -4.53
CA LEU A 146 -4.83 12.50 -5.37
C LEU A 146 -4.51 11.02 -5.37
N THR A 147 -5.39 10.20 -4.82
CA THR A 147 -5.25 8.74 -4.77
C THR A 147 -6.28 8.09 -5.69
N ALA A 148 -5.85 7.17 -6.53
CA ALA A 148 -6.72 6.26 -7.28
C ALA A 148 -6.40 4.82 -6.90
N THR A 149 -7.44 4.00 -6.67
CA THR A 149 -7.27 2.56 -6.46
C THR A 149 -8.11 1.76 -7.44
N TRP A 150 -7.72 0.54 -7.74
CA TRP A 150 -8.50 -0.35 -8.62
C TRP A 150 -8.33 -1.81 -8.24
N TYR A 151 -9.34 -2.60 -8.61
CA TYR A 151 -9.25 -4.04 -8.65
C TYR A 151 -10.02 -4.60 -9.85
N LEU A 152 -9.51 -5.70 -10.41
CA LEU A 152 -10.11 -6.44 -11.50
C LEU A 152 -9.82 -7.93 -11.30
N ASN A 153 -10.87 -8.73 -11.08
CA ASN A 153 -10.79 -10.18 -11.00
C ASN A 153 -11.13 -10.78 -12.37
N MET A 154 -10.26 -11.61 -12.88
CA MET A 154 -10.31 -12.20 -14.22
C MET A 154 -10.27 -13.73 -14.14
N LEU A 155 -10.71 -14.40 -15.20
CA LEU A 155 -10.61 -15.86 -15.34
C LEU A 155 -11.20 -16.62 -14.15
N ASP A 156 -12.41 -16.22 -13.71
CA ASP A 156 -13.08 -16.79 -12.53
C ASP A 156 -12.26 -16.66 -11.23
N GLY A 157 -11.62 -15.51 -11.04
CA GLY A 157 -10.81 -15.22 -9.85
C GLY A 157 -9.38 -15.78 -9.86
N LYS A 158 -9.00 -16.57 -10.88
CA LYS A 158 -7.64 -17.10 -10.99
C LYS A 158 -6.57 -16.04 -11.17
N LEU A 159 -6.94 -14.88 -11.72
CA LEU A 159 -6.06 -13.77 -11.95
C LEU A 159 -6.69 -12.50 -11.39
N SER A 160 -5.96 -11.78 -10.54
CA SER A 160 -6.37 -10.49 -10.01
C SER A 160 -5.37 -9.42 -10.41
N PHE A 161 -5.89 -8.30 -10.92
CA PHE A 161 -5.12 -7.07 -11.16
C PHE A 161 -5.60 -6.01 -10.20
N THR A 162 -4.72 -5.56 -9.31
CA THR A 162 -5.01 -4.58 -8.26
C THR A 162 -3.97 -3.48 -8.27
N GLY A 163 -4.17 -2.45 -7.49
CA GLY A 163 -3.15 -1.44 -7.28
C GLY A 163 -3.70 -0.08 -6.91
N PHE A 164 -2.78 0.84 -6.76
CA PHE A 164 -3.07 2.24 -6.50
C PHE A 164 -2.16 3.15 -7.33
N ALA A 165 -2.52 4.43 -7.37
CA ALA A 165 -1.69 5.50 -7.87
C ALA A 165 -1.92 6.75 -7.04
N ASP A 166 -0.83 7.34 -6.57
CA ASP A 166 -0.78 8.56 -5.79
C ASP A 166 0.00 9.63 -6.51
N PHE A 167 -0.58 10.82 -6.49
CA PHE A 167 0.08 12.05 -6.92
C PHE A 167 -0.12 13.11 -5.84
N TRP A 168 1.00 13.63 -5.31
CA TRP A 168 0.90 14.67 -4.27
C TRP A 168 1.90 15.79 -4.48
N ARG A 169 1.58 16.93 -3.87
CA ARG A 169 2.54 18.01 -3.72
C ARG A 169 3.30 17.80 -2.41
N GLU A 170 4.60 17.81 -2.51
CA GLU A 170 5.52 17.84 -1.38
C GLU A 170 6.81 18.49 -1.82
N LYS A 171 7.25 19.50 -1.05
CA LYS A 171 8.57 20.06 -1.26
C LYS A 171 9.60 19.17 -0.56
N HIS A 172 10.44 18.53 -1.33
CA HIS A 172 11.55 17.73 -0.82
C HIS A 172 12.82 17.94 -1.64
N VAL A 173 13.94 17.47 -1.12
CA VAL A 173 15.23 17.50 -1.77
C VAL A 173 15.70 16.07 -1.91
N ASP A 174 16.05 15.66 -3.13
CA ASP A 174 16.57 14.33 -3.41
C ASP A 174 18.01 14.12 -2.90
N GLY A 175 18.56 12.93 -3.14
CA GLY A 175 19.91 12.57 -2.70
C GLY A 175 21.04 13.37 -3.39
N GLU A 176 20.76 14.04 -4.50
CA GLU A 176 21.69 14.88 -5.25
C GLU A 176 21.60 16.37 -4.89
N GLY A 177 20.58 16.74 -4.10
CA GLY A 177 20.33 18.12 -3.70
C GLY A 177 19.39 18.91 -4.61
N ASN A 178 18.72 18.25 -5.58
CA ASN A 178 17.69 18.86 -6.41
C ASN A 178 16.40 19.02 -5.63
N SER A 179 15.69 20.12 -5.85
CA SER A 179 14.41 20.39 -5.18
C SER A 179 13.23 20.06 -6.07
N HIS A 180 12.35 19.21 -5.57
CA HIS A 180 11.11 18.80 -6.24
C HIS A 180 9.88 19.26 -5.45
N ASN A 181 8.77 19.47 -6.16
CA ASN A 181 7.52 19.90 -5.55
C ASN A 181 6.38 18.90 -5.74
N TYR A 182 6.57 17.90 -6.59
CA TYR A 182 5.54 16.92 -6.91
C TYR A 182 6.14 15.53 -6.95
N THR A 183 5.41 14.58 -6.38
CA THR A 183 5.78 13.18 -6.34
C THR A 183 4.64 12.35 -6.91
N PHE A 184 5.00 11.30 -7.62
CA PHE A 184 4.08 10.31 -8.13
C PHE A 184 4.58 8.92 -7.77
N ILE A 185 3.66 8.03 -7.37
CA ILE A 185 3.89 6.59 -7.27
C ILE A 185 2.64 5.86 -7.74
N ALA A 186 2.83 4.74 -8.42
CA ALA A 186 1.76 3.78 -8.70
C ALA A 186 2.31 2.37 -8.60
N GLU A 187 1.53 1.48 -8.01
CA GLU A 187 1.92 0.09 -7.78
C GLU A 187 0.85 -0.86 -8.34
N PRO A 188 0.79 -1.05 -9.68
CA PRO A 188 -0.01 -2.12 -10.27
C PRO A 188 0.54 -3.48 -9.87
N GLN A 189 -0.35 -4.34 -9.38
CA GLN A 189 -0.07 -5.72 -8.95
C GLN A 189 -0.84 -6.71 -9.82
N LEU A 190 -0.21 -7.82 -10.16
CA LEU A 190 -0.84 -8.94 -10.87
C LEU A 190 -0.62 -10.23 -10.09
N TRP A 191 -1.72 -10.91 -9.68
CA TRP A 191 -1.70 -12.09 -8.82
C TRP A 191 -2.35 -13.28 -9.49
N LEU A 192 -1.68 -14.44 -9.46
CA LEU A 192 -2.22 -15.75 -9.80
C LEU A 192 -2.67 -16.45 -8.51
N ASN A 193 -3.98 -16.64 -8.33
CA ASN A 193 -4.60 -17.14 -7.11
C ASN A 193 -4.84 -18.65 -7.20
N PHE A 194 -4.12 -19.45 -6.43
CA PHE A 194 -4.12 -20.90 -6.56
C PHE A 194 -5.42 -21.57 -6.10
N ASN A 195 -6.09 -21.02 -5.09
CA ASN A 195 -7.37 -21.53 -4.59
C ASN A 195 -8.53 -21.52 -5.63
N HIS A 196 -8.37 -20.82 -6.74
CA HIS A 196 -9.33 -20.82 -7.87
C HIS A 196 -9.07 -21.91 -8.92
N PHE A 197 -8.01 -22.70 -8.76
CA PHE A 197 -7.73 -23.81 -9.68
C PHE A 197 -8.36 -25.13 -9.16
N LYS A 198 -8.84 -25.96 -10.08
CA LYS A 198 -9.52 -27.23 -9.75
C LYS A 198 -8.64 -28.26 -9.03
N TRP A 199 -7.33 -28.14 -9.15
CA TRP A 199 -6.35 -29.03 -8.52
C TRP A 199 -5.93 -28.58 -7.11
N ALA A 200 -6.23 -27.34 -6.73
CA ALA A 200 -5.90 -26.80 -5.42
C ALA A 200 -7.11 -26.89 -4.47
N ASP A 201 -6.83 -26.97 -3.18
CA ASP A 201 -7.84 -26.82 -2.16
C ASP A 201 -8.34 -25.35 -2.15
N LYS A 202 -9.62 -25.14 -1.85
CA LYS A 202 -10.21 -23.80 -1.76
C LYS A 202 -9.63 -22.97 -0.62
N ASP A 203 -9.10 -23.64 0.40
CA ASP A 203 -8.45 -23.01 1.56
C ASP A 203 -6.94 -22.81 1.33
N PHE A 204 -6.42 -23.19 0.15
CA PHE A 204 -5.03 -22.94 -0.23
C PHE A 204 -4.87 -21.51 -0.75
N ASN A 205 -4.92 -20.57 0.15
CA ASN A 205 -4.97 -19.13 -0.09
C ASN A 205 -3.63 -18.52 -0.52
N LEU A 206 -2.78 -19.28 -1.20
CA LEU A 206 -1.51 -18.82 -1.76
C LEU A 206 -1.75 -18.17 -3.12
N SER A 207 -1.12 -17.02 -3.33
CA SER A 207 -0.99 -16.38 -4.63
C SER A 207 0.48 -16.10 -4.93
N VAL A 208 0.83 -16.12 -6.21
CA VAL A 208 2.14 -15.69 -6.71
C VAL A 208 1.92 -14.57 -7.70
N GLY A 209 2.75 -13.55 -7.68
CA GLY A 209 2.52 -12.39 -8.51
C GLY A 209 3.71 -11.47 -8.65
N THR A 210 3.42 -10.29 -9.12
CA THR A 210 4.36 -9.18 -9.30
C THR A 210 3.66 -7.87 -8.97
N GLU A 211 4.41 -6.96 -8.44
CA GLU A 211 4.10 -5.54 -8.34
C GLU A 211 5.13 -4.77 -9.14
N VAL A 212 4.74 -3.68 -9.74
CA VAL A 212 5.67 -2.78 -10.42
C VAL A 212 5.53 -1.39 -9.79
N GLU A 213 6.54 -0.95 -9.04
CA GLU A 213 6.60 0.45 -8.63
C GLU A 213 6.89 1.31 -9.88
N LEU A 214 5.96 2.20 -10.19
CA LEU A 214 6.12 3.27 -11.18
C LEU A 214 6.19 4.57 -10.39
N SER A 215 7.37 5.16 -10.28
CA SER A 215 7.57 6.33 -9.43
C SER A 215 8.25 7.47 -10.18
N ASN A 216 7.99 8.69 -9.72
CA ASN A 216 8.67 9.89 -10.21
C ASN A 216 8.94 10.84 -9.04
N ASN A 217 10.20 11.21 -8.85
CA ASN A 217 10.69 12.02 -7.73
C ASN A 217 10.24 11.46 -6.36
N PHE A 218 10.32 10.15 -6.21
CA PHE A 218 9.90 9.44 -5.01
C PHE A 218 11.08 9.06 -4.13
N ALA A 219 10.93 9.19 -2.83
CA ALA A 219 11.96 8.93 -1.81
C ALA A 219 13.24 9.77 -2.06
N LEU A 220 14.37 9.14 -2.32
CA LEU A 220 15.66 9.80 -2.54
C LEU A 220 16.06 9.90 -4.01
N PHE A 221 15.19 9.48 -4.93
CA PHE A 221 15.49 9.36 -6.36
C PHE A 221 14.84 10.48 -7.17
N ASP A 222 15.61 11.04 -8.11
CA ASP A 222 15.13 11.99 -9.11
C ASP A 222 14.72 11.24 -10.38
N GLY A 223 13.68 11.76 -11.06
CA GLY A 223 13.21 11.21 -12.33
C GLY A 223 12.25 10.02 -12.17
N PHE A 224 12.08 9.30 -13.28
CA PHE A 224 11.11 8.22 -13.38
C PHE A 224 11.76 6.84 -13.28
N TYR A 225 11.17 5.98 -12.47
CA TYR A 225 11.59 4.59 -12.29
C TYR A 225 10.43 3.63 -12.54
N ALA A 226 10.76 2.44 -13.02
CA ALA A 226 9.84 1.31 -13.15
C ALA A 226 10.52 0.06 -12.56
N ILE A 227 10.15 -0.30 -11.35
CA ILE A 227 10.83 -1.34 -10.58
C ILE A 227 9.86 -2.50 -10.34
N PRO A 228 10.02 -3.62 -11.04
CA PRO A 228 9.21 -4.82 -10.82
C PRO A 228 9.68 -5.59 -9.58
N THR A 229 8.75 -6.34 -8.98
CA THR A 229 9.01 -7.31 -7.92
C THR A 229 8.58 -8.71 -8.36
N LEU A 230 9.09 -9.74 -7.69
CA LEU A 230 8.49 -11.07 -7.64
C LEU A 230 7.91 -11.26 -6.24
N ALA A 231 6.65 -11.67 -6.15
CA ALA A 231 5.96 -11.69 -4.87
C ALA A 231 5.16 -12.97 -4.62
N VAL A 232 5.02 -13.30 -3.34
CA VAL A 232 4.08 -14.29 -2.84
C VAL A 232 3.13 -13.62 -1.84
N LYS A 233 1.86 -14.05 -1.84
CA LYS A 233 0.82 -13.55 -0.95
C LYS A 233 0.05 -14.70 -0.33
N TRP A 234 -0.22 -14.61 0.96
CA TRP A 234 -1.13 -15.49 1.68
C TRP A 234 -2.29 -14.70 2.26
N GLU A 235 -3.52 -15.15 1.97
CA GLU A 235 -4.76 -14.57 2.51
C GLU A 235 -5.27 -15.42 3.69
N PHE A 236 -5.80 -14.75 4.75
CA PHE A 236 -6.29 -15.40 5.98
C PHE A 236 -7.83 -15.46 6.02
#